data_87759466e97ecf1811a26883b01b2818
#
_entry.id   87759466e97ecf1811a26883b01b2818
#
_cell.length_a   1.000
_cell.length_b   1.000
_cell.length_c   1.000
_cell.angle_alpha   90.00
_cell.angle_beta   90.00
_cell.angle_gamma   90.00
#
_symmetry.space_group_name_H-M   'P 1'
#
loop_
_entity.id
_entity.type
_entity.pdbx_description
1 polymer ?
#
loop_
_entity_poly.entity_id
_entity_poly.type
_entity_poly.pdbx_seq_one_letter_code
_entity_poly.pdbx_strand_id
1 'polypeptide(L)'
;VSPFKASNLSSSWYMTGSGAPVGVGQAFQAFASGIAPDADMGPFILKPENGKVIRYLRGRPCDLSVEESVSEALSSFDSLSGRYDLVVCEGSGSPAELNLKGSDIANMRMVRERDIPAVIVGDIERGGVFAAIYGTWKLMPEEERRHLRGFIINRFRGDISVLNPGIEELESMTGMRCF
;
A
#
# COMPACT_ATOMS: atom_id res chain seq x y z
N VAL A 1 16.39 -3.04 3.79
CA VAL A 1 14.94 -2.99 3.49
C VAL A 1 14.46 -1.56 3.55
N SER A 2 13.67 -1.11 2.57
CA SER A 2 13.05 0.22 2.56
C SER A 2 11.53 0.11 2.57
N PRO A 3 10.81 0.93 3.35
CA PRO A 3 9.37 1.09 3.18
C PRO A 3 9.07 1.95 1.95
N PHE A 4 7.88 1.76 1.37
CA PHE A 4 7.35 2.63 0.33
C PHE A 4 5.82 2.72 0.41
N LYS A 5 5.30 3.93 0.28
CA LYS A 5 3.87 4.19 0.11
C LYS A 5 3.67 5.34 -0.86
N ALA A 6 3.20 5.06 -2.06
CA ALA A 6 3.11 6.05 -3.13
C ALA A 6 2.32 7.30 -2.73
N SER A 7 1.19 7.13 -2.03
CA SER A 7 0.32 8.22 -1.60
C SER A 7 -0.22 7.97 -0.19
N ASN A 8 -0.11 8.96 0.69
CA ASN A 8 -0.56 8.88 2.07
C ASN A 8 -1.47 10.06 2.44
N LEU A 9 -2.65 9.78 2.95
CA LEU A 9 -3.53 10.80 3.54
C LEU A 9 -3.07 11.05 4.98
N SER A 10 -2.53 12.24 5.26
CA SER A 10 -2.00 12.57 6.58
C SER A 10 -2.10 14.06 6.87
N SER A 11 -2.41 14.41 8.12
CA SER A 11 -2.37 15.80 8.61
C SER A 11 -0.96 16.22 9.03
N SER A 12 -0.01 15.29 9.17
CA SER A 12 1.36 15.53 9.65
C SER A 12 2.38 14.76 8.83
N TRP A 13 3.60 15.27 8.82
CA TRP A 13 4.75 14.66 8.15
C TRP A 13 6.01 14.76 9.01
N TYR A 14 7.01 13.97 8.67
CA TYR A 14 8.36 14.02 9.21
C TYR A 14 9.30 14.71 8.21
N MET A 15 10.14 15.62 8.67
CA MET A 15 11.15 16.28 7.81
C MET A 15 12.39 15.41 7.71
N THR A 16 12.73 15.02 6.50
CA THR A 16 13.93 14.21 6.23
C THR A 16 15.21 15.05 6.30
N GLY A 17 16.35 14.41 6.32
CA GLY A 17 17.65 15.08 6.28
C GLY A 17 17.90 15.93 5.02
N SER A 18 17.18 15.66 3.92
CA SER A 18 17.22 16.47 2.70
C SER A 18 16.35 17.72 2.77
N GLY A 19 15.56 17.90 3.83
CA GLY A 19 14.60 19.00 3.98
C GLY A 19 13.26 18.78 3.26
N ALA A 20 13.06 17.62 2.61
CA ALA A 20 11.77 17.26 2.05
C ALA A 20 10.98 16.40 3.05
N PRO A 21 9.64 16.53 3.16
CA PRO A 21 8.85 15.75 4.08
C PRO A 21 8.55 14.35 3.54
N VAL A 22 8.30 13.42 4.48
CA VAL A 22 7.76 12.08 4.23
C VAL A 22 6.64 11.79 5.24
N GLY A 23 5.72 10.89 4.93
CA GLY A 23 4.68 10.48 5.86
C GLY A 23 5.27 9.94 7.17
N VAL A 24 4.65 10.29 8.31
CA VAL A 24 5.13 9.86 9.64
C VAL A 24 5.21 8.33 9.73
N GLY A 25 4.25 7.61 9.14
CA GLY A 25 4.26 6.14 9.10
C GLY A 25 5.51 5.60 8.41
N GLN A 26 5.86 6.14 7.23
CA GLN A 26 7.05 5.73 6.48
C GLN A 26 8.35 6.10 7.20
N ALA A 27 8.36 7.23 7.92
CA ALA A 27 9.50 7.58 8.76
C ALA A 27 9.72 6.56 9.89
N PHE A 28 8.66 6.14 10.59
CA PHE A 28 8.74 5.09 11.61
C PHE A 28 9.18 3.74 11.04
N GLN A 29 8.66 3.37 9.88
CA GLN A 29 9.04 2.13 9.19
C GLN A 29 10.52 2.16 8.76
N ALA A 30 11.02 3.31 8.30
CA ALA A 30 12.43 3.51 7.99
C ALA A 30 13.32 3.33 9.22
N PHE A 31 12.98 3.99 10.35
CA PHE A 31 13.70 3.82 11.60
C PHE A 31 13.67 2.37 12.10
N ALA A 32 12.53 1.69 12.01
CA ALA A 32 12.41 0.27 12.35
C ALA A 32 13.29 -0.63 11.45
N SER A 33 13.56 -0.20 10.24
CA SER A 33 14.48 -0.88 9.30
C SER A 33 15.94 -0.47 9.46
N GLY A 34 16.27 0.39 10.42
CA GLY A 34 17.62 0.87 10.69
C GLY A 34 18.17 1.84 9.63
N ILE A 35 17.29 2.52 8.88
CA ILE A 35 17.68 3.47 7.83
C ILE A 35 17.09 4.87 8.09
N ALA A 36 17.72 5.89 7.51
CA ALA A 36 17.21 7.25 7.58
C ALA A 36 15.97 7.41 6.68
N PRO A 37 14.92 8.12 7.15
CA PRO A 37 13.79 8.46 6.30
C PRO A 37 14.18 9.29 5.07
N ASP A 38 13.56 8.96 3.93
CA ASP A 38 13.78 9.57 2.64
C ASP A 38 12.43 9.98 2.01
N ALA A 39 12.39 11.07 1.28
CA ALA A 39 11.16 11.56 0.65
C ALA A 39 10.62 10.60 -0.42
N ASP A 40 11.49 9.81 -1.05
CA ASP A 40 11.07 8.78 -2.01
C ASP A 40 10.28 7.62 -1.36
N MET A 41 10.40 7.41 -0.04
CA MET A 41 9.60 6.42 0.70
C MET A 41 8.10 6.75 0.75
N GLY A 42 7.74 8.01 0.50
CA GLY A 42 6.35 8.47 0.46
C GLY A 42 6.23 9.78 -0.33
N PRO A 43 6.33 9.74 -1.68
CA PRO A 43 6.43 10.94 -2.50
C PRO A 43 5.21 11.84 -2.43
N PHE A 44 4.00 11.25 -2.32
CA PHE A 44 2.77 12.02 -2.22
C PHE A 44 2.18 12.03 -0.81
N ILE A 45 1.87 13.23 -0.34
CA ILE A 45 1.10 13.45 0.89
C ILE A 45 -0.17 14.21 0.52
N LEU A 46 -1.32 13.62 0.84
CA LEU A 46 -2.64 14.25 0.74
C LEU A 46 -2.96 14.86 2.10
N LYS A 47 -3.05 16.17 2.17
CA LYS A 47 -3.26 16.87 3.44
C LYS A 47 -4.60 17.60 3.45
N PRO A 48 -5.48 17.31 4.42
CA PRO A 48 -6.69 18.10 4.62
C PRO A 48 -6.34 19.51 5.13
N GLU A 49 -6.69 20.52 4.36
CA GLU A 49 -6.50 21.92 4.70
C GLU A 49 -7.72 22.75 4.29
N ASN A 50 -8.29 23.52 5.23
CA ASN A 50 -9.41 24.39 4.98
C ASN A 50 -10.60 23.73 4.24
N GLY A 51 -10.92 22.50 4.61
CA GLY A 51 -12.03 21.73 4.01
C GLY A 51 -11.74 21.17 2.61
N LYS A 52 -10.49 21.29 2.13
CA LYS A 52 -10.02 20.69 0.87
C LYS A 52 -8.87 19.72 1.15
N VAL A 53 -8.62 18.82 0.23
CA VAL A 53 -7.44 17.97 0.25
C VAL A 53 -6.42 18.53 -0.73
N ILE A 54 -5.28 18.97 -0.22
CA ILE A 54 -4.17 19.46 -1.03
C ILE A 54 -3.17 18.33 -1.21
N ARG A 55 -2.74 18.10 -2.45
CA ARG A 55 -1.71 17.14 -2.80
C ARG A 55 -0.34 17.78 -2.78
N TYR A 56 0.59 17.15 -2.11
CA TYR A 56 2.00 17.56 -2.03
C TYR A 56 2.87 16.47 -2.64
N LEU A 57 3.76 16.83 -3.54
CA LEU A 57 4.84 15.97 -4.06
C LEU A 57 6.13 16.40 -3.39
N ARG A 58 6.73 15.54 -2.58
CA ARG A 58 7.98 15.81 -1.80
C ARG A 58 7.93 17.18 -1.10
N GLY A 59 6.76 17.52 -0.53
CA GLY A 59 6.54 18.75 0.24
C GLY A 59 6.16 19.99 -0.57
N ARG A 60 6.03 19.91 -1.87
CA ARG A 60 5.57 21.01 -2.72
C ARG A 60 4.13 20.76 -3.17
N PRO A 61 3.21 21.72 -2.99
CA PRO A 61 1.86 21.59 -3.53
C PRO A 61 1.92 21.31 -5.04
N CYS A 62 1.10 20.39 -5.51
CA CYS A 62 1.06 20.02 -6.92
C CYS A 62 -0.36 19.73 -7.40
N ASP A 63 -0.59 19.99 -8.68
CA ASP A 63 -1.82 19.66 -9.40
C ASP A 63 -1.44 18.84 -10.65
N LEU A 64 -1.06 17.60 -10.40
CA LEU A 64 -0.64 16.65 -11.44
C LEU A 64 -1.83 15.78 -11.85
N SER A 65 -1.89 15.44 -13.13
CA SER A 65 -2.75 14.38 -13.64
C SER A 65 -2.45 13.04 -12.96
N VAL A 66 -3.34 12.07 -13.14
CA VAL A 66 -3.13 10.71 -12.61
C VAL A 66 -1.86 10.10 -13.22
N GLU A 67 -1.67 10.24 -14.53
CA GLU A 67 -0.51 9.66 -15.23
C GLU A 67 0.82 10.28 -14.79
N GLU A 68 0.87 11.60 -14.62
CA GLU A 68 2.04 12.29 -14.08
C GLU A 68 2.32 11.85 -12.63
N SER A 69 1.27 11.70 -11.82
CA SER A 69 1.39 11.21 -10.44
C SER A 69 1.91 9.78 -10.37
N VAL A 70 1.45 8.89 -11.27
CA VAL A 70 1.98 7.53 -11.40
C VAL A 70 3.45 7.57 -11.79
N SER A 71 3.84 8.39 -12.77
CA SER A 71 5.24 8.54 -13.20
C SER A 71 6.15 8.96 -12.05
N GLU A 72 5.73 9.94 -11.23
CA GLU A 72 6.49 10.40 -10.06
C GLU A 72 6.59 9.32 -8.96
N ALA A 73 5.49 8.58 -8.72
CA ALA A 73 5.50 7.47 -7.76
C ALA A 73 6.44 6.34 -8.20
N LEU A 74 6.40 5.97 -9.47
CA LEU A 74 7.29 4.97 -10.06
C LEU A 74 8.75 5.40 -10.01
N SER A 75 9.04 6.68 -10.32
CA SER A 75 10.40 7.24 -10.21
C SER A 75 10.96 7.10 -8.79
N SER A 76 10.14 7.40 -7.76
CA SER A 76 10.53 7.23 -6.36
C SER A 76 10.75 5.76 -6.00
N PHE A 77 9.86 4.87 -6.44
CA PHE A 77 10.01 3.43 -6.23
C PHE A 77 11.28 2.89 -6.88
N ASP A 78 11.56 3.25 -8.14
CA ASP A 78 12.75 2.83 -8.88
C ASP A 78 14.03 3.33 -8.21
N SER A 79 14.03 4.59 -7.71
CA SER A 79 15.12 5.16 -6.92
C SER A 79 15.42 4.33 -5.66
N LEU A 80 14.38 3.90 -4.93
CA LEU A 80 14.55 3.05 -3.75
C LEU A 80 15.02 1.64 -4.13
N SER A 81 14.45 1.05 -5.18
CA SER A 81 14.81 -0.29 -5.66
C SER A 81 16.26 -0.37 -6.15
N GLY A 82 16.81 0.74 -6.65
CA GLY A 82 18.24 0.83 -6.99
C GLY A 82 19.17 0.95 -5.78
N ARG A 83 18.66 1.28 -4.59
CA ARG A 83 19.44 1.51 -3.36
C ARG A 83 19.28 0.42 -2.31
N TYR A 84 18.20 -0.36 -2.36
CA TYR A 84 17.87 -1.34 -1.33
C TYR A 84 17.53 -2.70 -1.95
N ASP A 85 17.98 -3.78 -1.33
CA ASP A 85 17.73 -5.15 -1.79
C ASP A 85 16.24 -5.54 -1.73
N LEU A 86 15.46 -4.86 -0.88
CA LEU A 86 14.02 -5.11 -0.72
C LEU A 86 13.30 -3.80 -0.45
N VAL A 87 12.24 -3.53 -1.21
CA VAL A 87 11.29 -2.45 -0.96
C VAL A 87 9.93 -3.06 -0.60
N VAL A 88 9.44 -2.74 0.59
CA VAL A 88 8.12 -3.18 1.07
C VAL A 88 7.11 -2.06 0.80
N CYS A 89 6.19 -2.32 -0.12
CA CYS A 89 5.17 -1.36 -0.54
C CYS A 89 3.89 -1.52 0.28
N GLU A 90 3.36 -0.41 0.78
CA GLU A 90 2.05 -0.32 1.39
C GLU A 90 1.08 0.37 0.44
N GLY A 91 -0.10 -0.21 0.21
CA GLY A 91 -1.17 0.41 -0.55
C GLY A 91 -1.85 1.56 0.22
N SER A 92 -2.71 2.30 -0.46
CA SER A 92 -3.52 3.37 0.14
C SER A 92 -5.00 3.04 -0.01
N GLY A 93 -5.68 2.82 1.11
CA GLY A 93 -7.06 2.31 1.10
C GLY A 93 -7.16 0.87 0.61
N SER A 94 -8.31 0.50 0.07
CA SER A 94 -8.54 -0.83 -0.50
C SER A 94 -8.26 -0.84 -2.00
N PRO A 95 -7.65 -1.90 -2.56
CA PRO A 95 -7.53 -2.05 -4.02
C PRO A 95 -8.88 -2.32 -4.71
N ALA A 96 -9.92 -2.64 -3.94
CA ALA A 96 -11.28 -2.90 -4.44
C ALA A 96 -12.23 -1.70 -4.33
N GLU A 97 -11.71 -0.49 -4.15
CA GLU A 97 -12.50 0.75 -4.18
C GLU A 97 -13.00 1.04 -5.61
N LEU A 98 -14.19 0.54 -5.94
CA LEU A 98 -14.75 0.60 -7.30
C LEU A 98 -14.90 2.03 -7.83
N ASN A 99 -15.19 2.98 -6.94
CA ASN A 99 -15.32 4.41 -7.25
C ASN A 99 -13.98 5.12 -7.48
N LEU A 100 -12.84 4.51 -7.15
CA LEU A 100 -11.51 5.10 -7.25
C LEU A 100 -10.60 4.44 -8.30
N LYS A 101 -11.10 3.46 -9.05
CA LYS A 101 -10.30 2.68 -10.03
C LYS A 101 -9.50 3.54 -11.00
N GLY A 102 -10.07 4.65 -11.49
CA GLY A 102 -9.41 5.55 -12.43
C GLY A 102 -8.37 6.49 -11.81
N SER A 103 -8.30 6.58 -10.48
CA SER A 103 -7.41 7.48 -9.74
C SER A 103 -6.38 6.75 -8.87
N ASP A 104 -6.31 5.43 -8.97
CA ASP A 104 -5.33 4.64 -8.20
C ASP A 104 -3.90 4.92 -8.67
N ILE A 105 -3.09 5.42 -7.75
CA ILE A 105 -1.64 5.64 -7.96
C ILE A 105 -0.79 4.85 -6.96
N ALA A 106 -1.40 4.08 -6.06
CA ALA A 106 -0.73 3.52 -4.89
C ALA A 106 -0.93 2.00 -4.71
N ASN A 107 -1.98 1.43 -5.29
CA ASN A 107 -2.30 0.02 -5.13
C ASN A 107 -1.91 -0.78 -6.39
N MET A 108 -2.90 -1.31 -7.08
CA MET A 108 -2.66 -2.23 -8.20
C MET A 108 -2.05 -1.54 -9.43
N ARG A 109 -2.12 -0.22 -9.55
CA ARG A 109 -1.40 0.50 -10.59
C ARG A 109 0.12 0.32 -10.44
N MET A 110 0.68 0.52 -9.24
CA MET A 110 2.10 0.27 -8.95
C MET A 110 2.49 -1.19 -9.19
N VAL A 111 1.65 -2.11 -8.72
CA VAL A 111 1.84 -3.56 -8.86
C VAL A 111 1.99 -3.95 -10.34
N ARG A 112 1.09 -3.47 -11.21
CA ARG A 112 1.11 -3.78 -12.65
C ARG A 112 2.32 -3.18 -13.37
N GLU A 113 2.63 -1.92 -13.08
CA GLU A 113 3.70 -1.19 -13.78
C GLU A 113 5.12 -1.75 -13.49
N ARG A 114 5.29 -2.46 -12.36
CA ARG A 114 6.59 -3.01 -11.95
C ARG A 114 6.57 -4.51 -11.67
N ASP A 115 5.47 -5.20 -12.01
CA ASP A 115 5.26 -6.64 -11.76
C ASP A 115 5.57 -7.04 -10.30
N ILE A 116 5.09 -6.24 -9.35
CA ILE A 116 5.37 -6.44 -7.92
C ILE A 116 4.45 -7.55 -7.39
N PRO A 117 4.98 -8.58 -6.70
CA PRO A 117 4.13 -9.54 -6.02
C PRO A 117 3.39 -8.87 -4.86
N ALA A 118 2.09 -9.14 -4.74
CA ALA A 118 1.24 -8.51 -3.73
C ALA A 118 0.55 -9.54 -2.83
N VAL A 119 0.22 -9.12 -1.61
CA VAL A 119 -0.60 -9.88 -0.67
C VAL A 119 -1.76 -9.02 -0.17
N ILE A 120 -2.91 -9.63 0.06
CA ILE A 120 -4.04 -8.95 0.69
C ILE A 120 -3.91 -9.11 2.21
N VAL A 121 -4.02 -8.02 2.95
CA VAL A 121 -4.02 -8.04 4.42
C VAL A 121 -5.42 -7.75 4.92
N GLY A 122 -6.04 -8.72 5.61
CA GLY A 122 -7.35 -8.58 6.25
C GLY A 122 -7.22 -8.37 7.75
N ASP A 123 -8.03 -7.48 8.32
CA ASP A 123 -8.09 -7.23 9.76
C ASP A 123 -9.24 -8.02 10.40
N ILE A 124 -8.92 -9.02 11.22
CA ILE A 124 -9.94 -9.90 11.83
C ILE A 124 -10.73 -9.21 12.95
N GLU A 125 -10.18 -8.19 13.60
CA GLU A 125 -10.85 -7.50 14.72
C GLU A 125 -12.16 -6.82 14.31
N ARG A 126 -12.31 -6.49 13.04
CA ARG A 126 -13.54 -5.87 12.52
C ARG A 126 -14.66 -6.87 12.21
N GLY A 127 -14.37 -8.18 12.29
CA GLY A 127 -15.27 -9.24 11.85
C GLY A 127 -15.34 -9.36 10.32
N GLY A 128 -15.81 -10.51 9.83
CA GLY A 128 -16.02 -10.74 8.41
C GLY A 128 -14.74 -10.77 7.56
N VAL A 129 -13.58 -11.08 8.13
CA VAL A 129 -12.28 -11.03 7.45
C VAL A 129 -12.22 -11.88 6.18
N PHE A 130 -12.81 -13.09 6.20
CA PHE A 130 -12.88 -13.96 5.02
C PHE A 130 -13.69 -13.33 3.88
N ALA A 131 -14.85 -12.75 4.22
CA ALA A 131 -15.68 -12.04 3.24
C ALA A 131 -14.96 -10.81 2.68
N ALA A 132 -14.22 -10.07 3.51
CA ALA A 132 -13.45 -8.91 3.09
C ALA A 132 -12.32 -9.30 2.13
N ILE A 133 -11.55 -10.34 2.44
CA ILE A 133 -10.46 -10.84 1.57
C ILE A 133 -11.03 -11.40 0.27
N TYR A 134 -12.06 -12.25 0.34
CA TYR A 134 -12.72 -12.80 -0.84
C TYR A 134 -13.34 -11.72 -1.72
N GLY A 135 -14.07 -10.77 -1.10
CA GLY A 135 -14.69 -9.65 -1.82
C GLY A 135 -13.66 -8.79 -2.52
N THR A 136 -12.55 -8.46 -1.85
CA THR A 136 -11.43 -7.73 -2.44
C THR A 136 -10.89 -8.47 -3.65
N TRP A 137 -10.53 -9.75 -3.49
CA TRP A 137 -10.05 -10.61 -4.58
C TRP A 137 -11.05 -10.69 -5.75
N LYS A 138 -12.34 -10.88 -5.46
CA LYS A 138 -13.37 -11.06 -6.49
C LYS A 138 -13.66 -9.79 -7.29
N LEU A 139 -13.59 -8.62 -6.65
CA LEU A 139 -13.83 -7.32 -7.28
C LEU A 139 -12.64 -6.81 -8.11
N MET A 140 -11.45 -7.36 -7.88
CA MET A 140 -10.27 -7.03 -8.66
C MET A 140 -10.36 -7.66 -10.06
N PRO A 141 -9.92 -6.95 -11.12
CA PRO A 141 -9.76 -7.52 -12.45
C PRO A 141 -8.79 -8.71 -12.47
N GLU A 142 -8.98 -9.62 -13.41
CA GLU A 142 -8.15 -10.83 -13.52
C GLU A 142 -6.67 -10.49 -13.76
N GLU A 143 -6.40 -9.48 -14.57
CA GLU A 143 -5.04 -8.98 -14.82
C GLU A 143 -4.33 -8.42 -13.58
N GLU A 144 -5.07 -8.02 -12.56
CA GLU A 144 -4.53 -7.59 -11.28
C GLU A 144 -4.36 -8.76 -10.32
N ARG A 145 -5.34 -9.68 -10.29
CA ARG A 145 -5.30 -10.87 -9.44
C ARG A 145 -4.09 -11.76 -9.68
N ARG A 146 -3.56 -11.82 -10.90
CA ARG A 146 -2.35 -12.59 -11.25
C ARG A 146 -1.11 -12.21 -10.44
N HIS A 147 -1.05 -10.98 -9.91
CA HIS A 147 0.05 -10.49 -9.07
C HIS A 147 -0.11 -10.89 -7.60
N LEU A 148 -1.30 -11.30 -7.18
CA LEU A 148 -1.54 -11.74 -5.82
C LEU A 148 -0.86 -13.07 -5.56
N ARG A 149 -0.07 -13.15 -4.48
CA ARG A 149 0.64 -14.37 -4.05
C ARG A 149 -0.02 -15.02 -2.85
N GLY A 150 -0.90 -14.30 -2.15
CA GLY A 150 -1.60 -14.81 -1.00
C GLY A 150 -2.31 -13.74 -0.21
N PHE A 151 -2.66 -14.10 1.02
CA PHE A 151 -3.27 -13.20 1.96
C PHE A 151 -2.73 -13.39 3.38
N ILE A 152 -2.93 -12.39 4.22
CA ILE A 152 -2.57 -12.39 5.65
C ILE A 152 -3.82 -12.03 6.45
N ILE A 153 -4.10 -12.77 7.51
CA ILE A 153 -5.11 -12.42 8.51
C ILE A 153 -4.40 -11.78 9.68
N ASN A 154 -4.48 -10.47 9.75
CA ASN A 154 -3.80 -9.68 10.77
C ASN A 154 -4.63 -9.56 12.05
N ARG A 155 -3.95 -9.37 13.19
CA ARG A 155 -4.51 -9.18 14.53
C ARG A 155 -5.26 -10.39 15.09
N PHE A 156 -5.06 -11.57 14.53
CA PHE A 156 -5.64 -12.76 15.10
C PHE A 156 -5.10 -13.01 16.52
N ARG A 157 -6.00 -13.36 17.44
CA ARG A 157 -5.70 -13.72 18.82
C ARG A 157 -6.50 -14.97 19.17
N GLY A 158 -5.82 -16.00 19.58
CA GLY A 158 -6.46 -17.25 20.02
C GLY A 158 -5.85 -18.48 19.38
N ASP A 159 -6.60 -19.59 19.41
CA ASP A 159 -6.18 -20.86 18.84
C ASP A 159 -6.39 -20.88 17.31
N ILE A 160 -5.30 -21.02 16.58
CA ILE A 160 -5.31 -21.04 15.12
C ILE A 160 -6.16 -22.21 14.54
N SER A 161 -6.34 -23.30 15.32
CA SER A 161 -7.15 -24.43 14.88
C SER A 161 -8.62 -24.04 14.60
N VAL A 162 -9.12 -23.04 15.28
CA VAL A 162 -10.48 -22.50 15.05
C VAL A 162 -10.57 -21.77 13.69
N LEU A 163 -9.47 -21.18 13.24
CA LEU A 163 -9.42 -20.39 12.01
C LEU A 163 -9.11 -21.25 10.76
N ASN A 164 -8.38 -22.35 10.95
CA ASN A 164 -7.89 -23.22 9.87
C ASN A 164 -8.97 -23.64 8.86
N PRO A 165 -10.17 -24.11 9.25
CA PRO A 165 -11.18 -24.51 8.27
C PRO A 165 -11.60 -23.36 7.34
N GLY A 166 -11.71 -22.15 7.88
CA GLY A 166 -12.02 -20.96 7.06
C GLY A 166 -10.85 -20.53 6.16
N ILE A 167 -9.61 -20.73 6.60
CA ILE A 167 -8.42 -20.48 5.79
C ILE A 167 -8.40 -21.45 4.61
N GLU A 168 -8.54 -22.75 4.86
CA GLU A 168 -8.55 -23.81 3.83
C GLU A 168 -9.64 -23.58 2.78
N GLU A 169 -10.84 -23.18 3.22
CA GLU A 169 -11.94 -22.86 2.32
C GLU A 169 -11.59 -21.63 1.44
N LEU A 170 -11.06 -20.57 2.03
CA LEU A 170 -10.69 -19.36 1.28
C LEU A 170 -9.54 -19.63 0.30
N GLU A 171 -8.54 -20.42 0.68
CA GLU A 171 -7.48 -20.88 -0.22
C GLU A 171 -8.04 -21.65 -1.41
N SER A 172 -8.97 -22.57 -1.15
CA SER A 172 -9.65 -23.36 -2.20
C SER A 172 -10.45 -22.48 -3.17
N MET A 173 -11.15 -21.44 -2.64
CA MET A 173 -11.98 -20.55 -3.44
C MET A 173 -11.17 -19.56 -4.29
N THR A 174 -9.99 -19.17 -3.85
CA THR A 174 -9.19 -18.11 -4.46
C THR A 174 -7.94 -18.59 -5.17
N GLY A 175 -7.44 -19.76 -4.82
CA GLY A 175 -6.11 -20.24 -5.21
C GLY A 175 -4.95 -19.50 -4.54
N MET A 176 -5.23 -18.57 -3.61
CA MET A 176 -4.22 -17.86 -2.85
C MET A 176 -3.86 -18.63 -1.58
N ARG A 177 -2.61 -18.47 -1.13
CA ARG A 177 -2.12 -19.06 0.12
C ARG A 177 -2.26 -18.07 1.27
N CYS A 178 -2.58 -18.56 2.47
CA CYS A 178 -2.47 -17.81 3.72
C CYS A 178 -1.01 -17.84 4.23
N PHE A 179 -0.47 -16.70 4.61
CA PHE A 179 0.87 -16.56 5.20
C PHE A 179 0.80 -16.23 6.68
#